data_9bbf079425adc51a7d94f29aed6d0976
#
_entry.id   9bbf079425adc51a7d94f29aed6d0976
#
_cell.length_a   1.000
_cell.length_b   1.000
_cell.length_c   1.000
_cell.angle_alpha   90.00
_cell.angle_beta   90.00
_cell.angle_gamma   90.00
#
_symmetry.space_group_name_H-M   'P 1'
#
loop_
_entity.id
_entity.type
_entity.pdbx_description
1 polymer ?
#
loop_
_entity_poly.entity_id
_entity_poly.type
_entity_poly.pdbx_seq_one_letter_code
_entity_poly.pdbx_strand_id
1 'polypeptide(L)'
;VTHVFLVAAEDSGDAIGADVIDALRVRSPDIRISGIGGERMKERGAHADVDMSGLAVLGLVEGLKAYGRVKQAVEDVAAVIAAADPDSVVLIDSWGFMWRVARALKLRGVRAKRIKLIGPQVWATRPGRARVLAQWVDHLLCIHPFEQPFYVKWGLPTTVIGNPALHRLPKGDGAAFRARHGIDPNVQIVGLLPGSRKSEMRKVAPTLMDATRIVWEQDTSRHIVCMVSPSVTEDVRALAADQAFPIQLVTEDAEKADAYAA
;
A
#
# COMPACT_ATOMS: atom_id res chain seq x y z
N VAL A 1 -20.63 -20.63 -11.17
CA VAL A 1 -20.00 -19.93 -10.00
C VAL A 1 -18.95 -18.98 -10.55
N THR A 2 -19.07 -17.69 -10.25
CA THR A 2 -18.08 -16.70 -10.70
C THR A 2 -16.75 -16.94 -10.03
N HIS A 3 -15.66 -16.97 -10.80
CA HIS A 3 -14.30 -17.13 -10.31
C HIS A 3 -13.50 -15.84 -10.45
N VAL A 4 -13.02 -15.29 -9.35
CA VAL A 4 -12.19 -14.10 -9.29
C VAL A 4 -10.79 -14.46 -8.83
N PHE A 5 -9.77 -14.01 -9.58
CA PHE A 5 -8.36 -14.20 -9.23
C PHE A 5 -7.75 -12.86 -8.81
N LEU A 6 -7.20 -12.76 -7.60
CA LEU A 6 -6.56 -11.54 -7.10
C LEU A 6 -5.04 -11.66 -7.12
N VAL A 7 -4.36 -10.56 -7.47
CA VAL A 7 -2.89 -10.50 -7.46
C VAL A 7 -2.42 -9.28 -6.68
N ALA A 8 -1.65 -9.51 -5.62
CA ALA A 8 -0.98 -8.50 -4.81
C ALA A 8 0.52 -8.83 -4.71
N ALA A 9 1.40 -7.84 -4.93
CA ALA A 9 2.84 -8.03 -4.92
C ALA A 9 3.55 -7.41 -3.70
N GLU A 10 2.83 -6.66 -2.87
CA GLU A 10 3.35 -5.93 -1.71
C GLU A 10 2.36 -6.03 -0.55
N ASP A 11 2.83 -5.82 0.69
CA ASP A 11 2.02 -5.91 1.91
C ASP A 11 0.80 -4.98 1.90
N SER A 12 0.95 -3.78 1.32
CA SER A 12 -0.17 -2.84 1.15
C SER A 12 -1.25 -3.40 0.22
N GLY A 13 -0.85 -4.04 -0.87
CA GLY A 13 -1.74 -4.71 -1.81
C GLY A 13 -2.39 -5.95 -1.21
N ASP A 14 -1.67 -6.73 -0.41
CA ASP A 14 -2.18 -7.90 0.31
C ASP A 14 -3.29 -7.53 1.28
N ALA A 15 -3.10 -6.45 2.04
CA ALA A 15 -4.14 -5.92 2.93
C ALA A 15 -5.41 -5.50 2.16
N ILE A 16 -5.25 -4.83 1.01
CA ILE A 16 -6.37 -4.45 0.15
C ILE A 16 -7.06 -5.68 -0.45
N GLY A 17 -6.26 -6.67 -0.88
CA GLY A 17 -6.77 -7.93 -1.41
C GLY A 17 -7.61 -8.69 -0.38
N ALA A 18 -7.18 -8.70 0.87
CA ALA A 18 -7.93 -9.29 1.98
C ALA A 18 -9.30 -8.62 2.17
N ASP A 19 -9.35 -7.27 2.18
CA ASP A 19 -10.62 -6.53 2.27
C ASP A 19 -11.56 -6.84 1.07
N VAL A 20 -10.99 -6.95 -0.13
CA VAL A 20 -11.76 -7.31 -1.34
C VAL A 20 -12.34 -8.72 -1.22
N ILE A 21 -11.59 -9.70 -0.70
CA ILE A 21 -12.06 -11.05 -0.47
C ILE A 21 -13.26 -11.05 0.48
N ASP A 22 -13.13 -10.37 1.62
CA ASP A 22 -14.18 -10.28 2.62
C ASP A 22 -15.45 -9.63 2.04
N ALA A 23 -15.30 -8.52 1.31
CA ALA A 23 -16.42 -7.81 0.67
C ALA A 23 -17.09 -8.66 -0.42
N LEU A 24 -16.33 -9.40 -1.23
CA LEU A 24 -16.89 -10.28 -2.26
C LEU A 24 -17.69 -11.42 -1.66
N ARG A 25 -17.21 -12.05 -0.59
CA ARG A 25 -17.93 -13.14 0.09
C ARG A 25 -19.22 -12.70 0.74
N VAL A 26 -19.24 -11.50 1.32
CA VAL A 26 -20.47 -10.92 1.88
C VAL A 26 -21.54 -10.74 0.78
N ARG A 27 -21.15 -10.32 -0.44
CA ARG A 27 -22.09 -10.10 -1.55
C ARG A 27 -22.44 -11.37 -2.32
N SER A 28 -21.53 -12.31 -2.37
CA SER A 28 -21.68 -13.53 -3.16
C SER A 28 -21.00 -14.69 -2.40
N PRO A 29 -21.71 -15.32 -1.45
CA PRO A 29 -21.11 -16.38 -0.61
C PRO A 29 -20.50 -17.56 -1.40
N ASP A 30 -21.06 -17.86 -2.57
CA ASP A 30 -20.61 -18.97 -3.42
C ASP A 30 -19.49 -18.57 -4.40
N ILE A 31 -18.97 -17.34 -4.31
CA ILE A 31 -17.91 -16.88 -5.20
C ILE A 31 -16.64 -17.72 -5.02
N ARG A 32 -16.08 -18.20 -6.12
CA ARG A 32 -14.76 -18.84 -6.10
C ARG A 32 -13.69 -17.75 -6.13
N ILE A 33 -12.78 -17.79 -5.17
CA ILE A 33 -11.67 -16.85 -5.07
C ILE A 33 -10.36 -17.61 -5.06
N SER A 34 -9.44 -17.24 -5.93
CA SER A 34 -8.04 -17.66 -5.94
C SER A 34 -7.15 -16.43 -5.94
N GLY A 35 -5.88 -16.57 -5.57
CA GLY A 35 -5.03 -15.37 -5.60
C GLY A 35 -3.56 -15.65 -5.30
N ILE A 36 -2.76 -14.68 -5.65
CA ILE A 36 -1.34 -14.58 -5.33
C ILE A 36 -1.18 -13.32 -4.50
N GLY A 37 -0.79 -13.47 -3.24
CA GLY A 37 -0.64 -12.38 -2.27
C GLY A 37 0.16 -12.81 -1.05
N GLY A 38 0.11 -12.00 -0.01
CA GLY A 38 0.74 -12.27 1.27
C GLY A 38 -0.13 -13.10 2.21
N GLU A 39 0.24 -13.07 3.50
CA GLU A 39 -0.42 -13.90 4.53
C GLU A 39 -1.89 -13.51 4.73
N ARG A 40 -2.25 -12.24 4.63
CA ARG A 40 -3.63 -11.78 4.86
C ARG A 40 -4.62 -12.34 3.84
N MET A 41 -4.21 -12.44 2.57
CA MET A 41 -5.02 -13.08 1.53
C MET A 41 -5.04 -14.60 1.69
N LYS A 42 -3.91 -15.22 2.10
CA LYS A 42 -3.83 -16.66 2.37
C LYS A 42 -4.73 -17.09 3.51
N GLU A 43 -4.73 -16.36 4.63
CA GLU A 43 -5.63 -16.61 5.78
C GLU A 43 -7.10 -16.61 5.37
N ARG A 44 -7.44 -15.89 4.29
CA ARG A 44 -8.77 -15.89 3.67
C ARG A 44 -8.94 -16.94 2.56
N GLY A 45 -8.03 -17.92 2.50
CA GLY A 45 -8.09 -19.02 1.54
C GLY A 45 -7.89 -18.62 0.06
N ALA A 46 -7.38 -17.43 -0.21
CA ALA A 46 -6.98 -17.01 -1.54
C ALA A 46 -5.47 -17.25 -1.71
N HIS A 47 -5.11 -18.46 -2.12
CA HIS A 47 -3.71 -18.83 -2.38
C HIS A 47 -3.58 -19.52 -3.72
N ALA A 48 -2.42 -19.38 -4.31
CA ALA A 48 -1.94 -20.19 -5.42
C ALA A 48 -0.43 -20.43 -5.19
N ASP A 49 0.06 -21.58 -5.64
CA ASP A 49 1.45 -22.00 -5.43
C ASP A 49 2.42 -21.21 -6.32
N VAL A 50 2.61 -19.94 -6.01
CA VAL A 50 3.63 -19.08 -6.62
C VAL A 50 4.40 -18.36 -5.52
N ASP A 51 5.71 -18.57 -5.51
CA ASP A 51 6.59 -17.85 -4.59
C ASP A 51 6.78 -16.38 -5.05
N MET A 52 6.17 -15.45 -4.32
CA MET A 52 6.29 -14.01 -4.52
C MET A 52 7.31 -13.35 -3.59
N SER A 53 7.96 -14.10 -2.71
CA SER A 53 8.90 -13.55 -1.70
C SER A 53 10.08 -12.78 -2.32
N GLY A 54 10.49 -13.16 -3.53
CA GLY A 54 11.52 -12.45 -4.28
C GLY A 54 11.11 -11.10 -4.88
N LEU A 55 9.81 -10.78 -4.97
CA LEU A 55 9.31 -9.54 -5.57
C LEU A 55 9.21 -8.39 -4.58
N ALA A 56 8.91 -8.66 -3.32
CA ALA A 56 8.88 -7.66 -2.24
C ALA A 56 10.25 -6.99 -2.02
N VAL A 57 11.34 -7.70 -2.30
CA VAL A 57 12.73 -7.21 -2.19
C VAL A 57 13.16 -6.36 -3.39
N LEU A 58 12.41 -6.35 -4.48
CA LEU A 58 12.73 -5.61 -5.73
C LEU A 58 12.40 -4.11 -5.68
N GLY A 59 12.34 -3.54 -4.48
CA GLY A 59 12.40 -2.09 -4.26
C GLY A 59 13.71 -1.51 -4.77
N LEU A 60 13.70 -0.94 -5.96
CA LEU A 60 14.60 0.11 -6.49
C LEU A 60 16.13 -0.13 -6.56
N VAL A 61 16.68 -1.26 -6.17
CA VAL A 61 18.13 -1.46 -6.20
C VAL A 61 18.47 -2.74 -6.97
N GLU A 62 19.33 -2.58 -7.97
CA GLU A 62 19.98 -3.60 -8.81
C GLU A 62 19.37 -3.83 -10.22
N GLY A 63 19.71 -2.94 -11.09
CA GLY A 63 19.52 -2.84 -12.54
C GLY A 63 19.14 -4.09 -13.36
N LEU A 64 20.04 -4.66 -14.12
CA LEU A 64 19.76 -5.70 -15.12
C LEU A 64 19.37 -7.08 -14.53
N LYS A 65 19.94 -7.46 -13.36
CA LYS A 65 19.61 -8.75 -12.70
C LYS A 65 18.19 -8.75 -12.13
N ALA A 66 17.72 -7.60 -11.64
CA ALA A 66 16.34 -7.44 -11.16
C ALA A 66 15.32 -7.54 -12.31
N TYR A 67 15.65 -7.02 -13.49
CA TYR A 67 14.76 -7.07 -14.65
C TYR A 67 14.45 -8.51 -15.11
N GLY A 68 15.45 -9.39 -15.13
CA GLY A 68 15.26 -10.80 -15.48
C GLY A 68 14.30 -11.51 -14.53
N ARG A 69 14.47 -11.31 -13.22
CA ARG A 69 13.60 -11.89 -12.18
C ARG A 69 12.17 -11.37 -12.27
N VAL A 70 12.00 -10.06 -12.49
CA VAL A 70 10.65 -9.48 -12.68
C VAL A 70 9.96 -10.08 -13.89
N LYS A 71 10.69 -10.24 -15.01
CA LYS A 71 10.14 -10.85 -16.23
C LYS A 71 9.70 -12.29 -15.96
N GLN A 72 10.54 -13.10 -15.32
CA GLN A 72 10.19 -14.48 -14.97
C GLN A 72 8.96 -14.53 -14.07
N ALA A 73 8.92 -13.76 -13.02
CA ALA A 73 7.77 -13.71 -12.10
C ALA A 73 6.47 -13.28 -12.81
N VAL A 74 6.53 -12.35 -13.77
CA VAL A 74 5.38 -11.97 -14.60
C VAL A 74 4.87 -13.17 -15.41
N GLU A 75 5.78 -13.94 -16.02
CA GLU A 75 5.42 -15.11 -16.81
C GLU A 75 4.82 -16.23 -15.95
N ASP A 76 5.39 -16.47 -14.75
CA ASP A 76 4.91 -17.47 -13.80
C ASP A 76 3.50 -17.12 -13.29
N VAL A 77 3.29 -15.87 -12.87
CA VAL A 77 1.97 -15.39 -12.44
C VAL A 77 0.95 -15.49 -13.57
N ALA A 78 1.33 -15.10 -14.78
CA ALA A 78 0.43 -15.19 -15.93
C ALA A 78 0.10 -16.65 -16.30
N ALA A 79 1.03 -17.59 -16.13
CA ALA A 79 0.81 -19.02 -16.36
C ALA A 79 -0.18 -19.59 -15.34
N VAL A 80 -0.03 -19.29 -14.06
CA VAL A 80 -0.93 -19.73 -12.99
C VAL A 80 -2.34 -19.19 -13.20
N ILE A 81 -2.48 -17.89 -13.54
CA ILE A 81 -3.78 -17.31 -13.84
C ILE A 81 -4.43 -17.98 -15.06
N ALA A 82 -3.66 -18.24 -16.12
CA ALA A 82 -4.17 -18.90 -17.30
C ALA A 82 -4.64 -20.35 -17.01
N ALA A 83 -3.92 -21.08 -16.16
CA ALA A 83 -4.30 -22.44 -15.74
C ALA A 83 -5.55 -22.45 -14.83
N ALA A 84 -5.74 -21.40 -14.03
CA ALA A 84 -6.92 -21.24 -13.16
C ALA A 84 -8.20 -20.89 -13.93
N ASP A 85 -8.07 -20.36 -15.16
CA ASP A 85 -9.14 -19.91 -16.06
C ASP A 85 -10.26 -19.11 -15.34
N PRO A 86 -9.94 -17.98 -14.69
CA PRO A 86 -10.93 -17.20 -13.97
C PRO A 86 -11.78 -16.33 -14.90
N ASP A 87 -12.97 -15.93 -14.43
CA ASP A 87 -13.81 -14.94 -15.13
C ASP A 87 -13.23 -13.52 -15.06
N SER A 88 -12.55 -13.21 -13.96
CA SER A 88 -11.94 -11.90 -13.73
C SER A 88 -10.63 -12.00 -12.97
N VAL A 89 -9.69 -11.10 -13.30
CA VAL A 89 -8.41 -10.93 -12.60
C VAL A 89 -8.33 -9.52 -12.04
N VAL A 90 -8.12 -9.39 -10.73
CA VAL A 90 -7.93 -8.11 -10.04
C VAL A 90 -6.45 -7.91 -9.74
N LEU A 91 -5.86 -6.92 -10.37
CA LEU A 91 -4.45 -6.55 -10.27
C LEU A 91 -4.30 -5.37 -9.31
N ILE A 92 -3.80 -5.63 -8.09
CA ILE A 92 -3.82 -4.69 -6.99
C ILE A 92 -2.52 -3.90 -6.91
N ASP A 93 -2.61 -2.55 -6.92
CA ASP A 93 -1.49 -1.61 -6.76
C ASP A 93 -0.27 -1.91 -7.65
N SER A 94 0.97 -1.78 -7.16
CA SER A 94 2.25 -2.18 -7.81
C SER A 94 2.31 -1.95 -9.32
N TRP A 95 2.26 -0.68 -9.76
CA TRP A 95 2.23 -0.31 -11.19
C TRP A 95 3.19 -1.11 -12.05
N GLY A 96 4.48 -1.13 -11.64
CA GLY A 96 5.56 -1.71 -12.44
C GLY A 96 5.37 -3.18 -12.78
N PHE A 97 4.80 -3.94 -11.88
CA PHE A 97 4.54 -5.38 -12.03
C PHE A 97 3.20 -5.64 -12.71
N MET A 98 2.12 -5.03 -12.21
CA MET A 98 0.75 -5.38 -12.58
C MET A 98 0.40 -5.09 -14.05
N TRP A 99 0.90 -3.99 -14.65
CA TRP A 99 0.65 -3.76 -16.07
C TRP A 99 1.35 -4.79 -16.97
N ARG A 100 2.50 -5.34 -16.52
CA ARG A 100 3.21 -6.40 -17.24
C ARG A 100 2.44 -7.72 -17.16
N VAL A 101 1.88 -8.05 -15.99
CA VAL A 101 0.99 -9.21 -15.85
C VAL A 101 -0.24 -9.05 -16.75
N ALA A 102 -0.92 -7.89 -16.71
CA ALA A 102 -2.06 -7.62 -17.60
C ALA A 102 -1.72 -7.80 -19.07
N ARG A 103 -0.54 -7.29 -19.48
CA ARG A 103 -0.04 -7.47 -20.86
C ARG A 103 0.21 -8.95 -21.19
N ALA A 104 0.87 -9.69 -20.30
CA ALA A 104 1.15 -11.12 -20.51
C ALA A 104 -0.12 -11.93 -20.67
N LEU A 105 -1.13 -11.68 -19.83
CA LEU A 105 -2.45 -12.33 -19.92
C LEU A 105 -3.14 -12.05 -21.25
N LYS A 106 -3.14 -10.78 -21.69
CA LYS A 106 -3.74 -10.39 -22.97
C LYS A 106 -3.05 -11.05 -24.15
N LEU A 107 -1.71 -11.06 -24.15
CA LEU A 107 -0.93 -11.68 -25.23
C LEU A 107 -1.07 -13.21 -25.27
N ARG A 108 -1.35 -13.84 -24.15
CA ARG A 108 -1.66 -15.28 -24.04
C ARG A 108 -3.11 -15.61 -24.45
N GLY A 109 -3.94 -14.61 -24.74
CA GLY A 109 -5.35 -14.80 -25.10
C GLY A 109 -6.23 -15.21 -23.93
N VAL A 110 -5.81 -14.94 -22.69
CA VAL A 110 -6.63 -15.19 -21.49
C VAL A 110 -7.88 -14.32 -21.55
N ARG A 111 -9.05 -14.94 -21.44
CA ARG A 111 -10.36 -14.28 -21.62
C ARG A 111 -10.82 -13.49 -20.41
N ALA A 112 -10.23 -13.77 -19.24
CA ALA A 112 -10.57 -13.11 -17.99
C ALA A 112 -10.59 -11.59 -18.12
N LYS A 113 -11.60 -10.94 -17.54
CA LYS A 113 -11.66 -9.48 -17.45
C LYS A 113 -10.56 -8.97 -16.52
N ARG A 114 -9.66 -8.13 -17.03
CA ARG A 114 -8.52 -7.58 -16.29
C ARG A 114 -8.92 -6.26 -15.65
N ILE A 115 -9.03 -6.29 -14.33
CA ILE A 115 -9.43 -5.14 -13.52
C ILE A 115 -8.18 -4.64 -12.78
N LYS A 116 -7.83 -3.37 -12.95
CA LYS A 116 -6.80 -2.73 -12.13
C LYS A 116 -7.45 -2.10 -10.91
N LEU A 117 -7.00 -2.49 -9.74
CA LEU A 117 -7.38 -1.87 -8.48
C LEU A 117 -6.24 -0.96 -8.04
N ILE A 118 -6.53 0.32 -7.86
CA ILE A 118 -5.60 1.42 -7.61
C ILE A 118 -4.65 1.66 -8.79
N GLY A 119 -4.91 2.74 -9.53
CA GLY A 119 -4.09 3.17 -10.66
C GLY A 119 -2.78 3.85 -10.24
N PRO A 120 -1.82 4.00 -11.18
CA PRO A 120 -0.65 4.83 -10.93
C PRO A 120 -1.04 6.30 -10.80
N GLN A 121 -0.32 7.06 -9.98
CA GLN A 121 -0.55 8.50 -9.73
C GLN A 121 -0.15 9.35 -10.96
N VAL A 122 -0.87 9.19 -12.06
CA VAL A 122 -0.59 9.85 -13.36
C VAL A 122 -0.82 11.35 -13.32
N TRP A 123 -1.57 11.82 -12.37
CA TRP A 123 -1.82 13.23 -12.09
C TRP A 123 -0.62 13.93 -11.47
N ALA A 124 0.22 13.19 -10.73
CA ALA A 124 1.44 13.72 -10.10
C ALA A 124 2.67 13.54 -10.98
N THR A 125 2.82 12.34 -11.62
CA THR A 125 4.02 12.01 -12.41
C THR A 125 3.68 11.06 -13.56
N ARG A 126 4.45 11.15 -14.65
CA ARG A 126 4.43 10.20 -15.77
C ARG A 126 3.02 9.95 -16.35
N PRO A 127 2.33 10.97 -16.86
CA PRO A 127 0.94 10.87 -17.35
C PRO A 127 0.75 9.83 -18.47
N GLY A 128 1.79 9.51 -19.22
CA GLY A 128 1.76 8.47 -20.26
C GLY A 128 1.42 7.07 -19.75
N ARG A 129 1.55 6.81 -18.44
CA ARG A 129 1.16 5.53 -17.84
C ARG A 129 -0.34 5.23 -17.96
N ALA A 130 -1.20 6.27 -18.00
CA ALA A 130 -2.63 6.09 -18.21
C ALA A 130 -2.91 5.44 -19.58
N ARG A 131 -2.25 5.92 -20.65
CA ARG A 131 -2.35 5.35 -21.99
C ARG A 131 -1.86 3.90 -22.04
N VAL A 132 -0.73 3.61 -21.35
CA VAL A 132 -0.21 2.23 -21.26
C VAL A 132 -1.20 1.33 -20.56
N LEU A 133 -1.79 1.77 -19.44
CA LEU A 133 -2.77 0.98 -18.70
C LEU A 133 -4.00 0.66 -19.55
N ALA A 134 -4.54 1.65 -20.26
CA ALA A 134 -5.70 1.51 -21.13
C ALA A 134 -5.53 0.46 -22.24
N GLN A 135 -4.29 0.15 -22.63
CA GLN A 135 -4.02 -0.89 -23.63
C GLN A 135 -4.17 -2.32 -23.09
N TRP A 136 -4.00 -2.51 -21.76
CA TRP A 136 -3.79 -3.85 -21.19
C TRP A 136 -4.84 -4.27 -20.19
N VAL A 137 -5.60 -3.34 -19.60
CA VAL A 137 -6.69 -3.64 -18.66
C VAL A 137 -8.03 -3.22 -19.24
N ASP A 138 -9.09 -3.84 -18.74
CA ASP A 138 -10.46 -3.64 -19.23
C ASP A 138 -11.24 -2.67 -18.35
N HIS A 139 -10.82 -2.48 -17.09
CA HIS A 139 -11.44 -1.56 -16.13
C HIS A 139 -10.44 -1.10 -15.07
N LEU A 140 -10.60 0.14 -14.61
CA LEU A 140 -9.85 0.69 -13.49
C LEU A 140 -10.77 1.05 -12.34
N LEU A 141 -10.40 0.62 -11.14
CA LEU A 141 -10.97 1.06 -9.87
C LEU A 141 -9.99 2.06 -9.24
N CYS A 142 -10.28 3.36 -9.31
CA CYS A 142 -9.42 4.43 -8.81
C CYS A 142 -9.88 4.97 -7.45
N ILE A 143 -8.96 5.59 -6.72
CA ILE A 143 -9.18 6.08 -5.36
C ILE A 143 -9.95 7.41 -5.37
N HIS A 144 -9.52 8.35 -6.21
CA HIS A 144 -10.03 9.72 -6.16
C HIS A 144 -10.82 10.12 -7.42
N PRO A 145 -11.90 10.90 -7.28
CA PRO A 145 -12.70 11.38 -8.42
C PRO A 145 -11.87 12.12 -9.46
N PHE A 146 -10.88 12.90 -9.05
CA PHE A 146 -10.04 13.69 -9.96
C PHE A 146 -9.10 12.82 -10.82
N GLU A 147 -8.91 11.55 -10.49
CA GLU A 147 -8.09 10.63 -11.29
C GLU A 147 -8.80 10.18 -12.58
N GLN A 148 -10.13 10.04 -12.52
CA GLN A 148 -10.95 9.47 -13.58
C GLN A 148 -10.72 10.10 -14.96
N PRO A 149 -10.67 11.45 -15.14
CA PRO A 149 -10.46 12.07 -16.44
C PRO A 149 -9.13 11.69 -17.11
N PHE A 150 -8.09 11.37 -16.33
CA PHE A 150 -6.78 10.99 -16.86
C PHE A 150 -6.81 9.63 -17.58
N TYR A 151 -7.76 8.77 -17.24
CA TYR A 151 -7.89 7.42 -17.81
C TYR A 151 -8.98 7.32 -18.86
N VAL A 152 -10.14 7.94 -18.61
CA VAL A 152 -11.31 7.91 -19.52
C VAL A 152 -10.97 8.49 -20.89
N LYS A 153 -10.13 9.53 -20.95
CA LYS A 153 -9.66 10.09 -22.24
C LYS A 153 -8.91 9.10 -23.13
N TRP A 154 -8.41 7.99 -22.55
CA TRP A 154 -7.77 6.90 -23.30
C TRP A 154 -8.70 5.71 -23.53
N GLY A 155 -10.00 5.89 -23.28
CA GLY A 155 -11.02 4.84 -23.45
C GLY A 155 -11.02 3.77 -22.35
N LEU A 156 -10.33 4.00 -21.21
CA LEU A 156 -10.34 3.05 -20.09
C LEU A 156 -11.55 3.35 -19.17
N PRO A 157 -12.53 2.44 -19.10
CA PRO A 157 -13.62 2.55 -18.14
C PRO A 157 -13.07 2.61 -16.72
N THR A 158 -13.53 3.61 -15.94
CA THR A 158 -12.99 3.90 -14.62
C THR A 158 -14.09 4.16 -13.61
N THR A 159 -14.03 3.47 -12.48
CA THR A 159 -14.95 3.65 -11.34
C THR A 159 -14.18 4.17 -10.14
N VAL A 160 -14.72 5.18 -9.49
CA VAL A 160 -14.17 5.72 -8.23
C VAL A 160 -14.67 4.89 -7.06
N ILE A 161 -13.77 4.35 -6.26
CA ILE A 161 -14.10 3.48 -5.11
C ILE A 161 -13.81 4.13 -3.74
N GLY A 162 -13.17 5.30 -3.71
CA GLY A 162 -12.64 5.89 -2.48
C GLY A 162 -11.31 5.26 -2.06
N ASN A 163 -10.73 5.77 -0.97
CA ASN A 163 -9.47 5.26 -0.44
C ASN A 163 -9.70 4.10 0.55
N PRO A 164 -9.34 2.85 0.20
CA PRO A 164 -9.57 1.70 1.08
C PRO A 164 -8.84 1.81 2.43
N ALA A 165 -7.73 2.56 2.50
CA ALA A 165 -6.99 2.74 3.74
C ALA A 165 -7.81 3.45 4.83
N LEU A 166 -8.74 4.34 4.44
CA LEU A 166 -9.58 5.06 5.40
C LEU A 166 -10.53 4.15 6.19
N HIS A 167 -10.94 3.03 5.60
CA HIS A 167 -11.81 2.06 6.28
C HIS A 167 -11.06 1.18 7.27
N ARG A 168 -9.74 1.12 7.17
CA ARG A 168 -8.86 0.31 8.02
C ARG A 168 -8.25 1.09 9.17
N LEU A 169 -8.33 2.41 9.15
CA LEU A 169 -7.85 3.22 10.27
C LEU A 169 -8.70 2.90 11.50
N PRO A 170 -8.15 2.29 12.55
CA PRO A 170 -8.87 2.13 13.79
C PRO A 170 -9.22 3.51 14.33
N LYS A 171 -10.40 3.64 14.92
CA LYS A 171 -10.75 4.86 15.65
C LYS A 171 -9.86 4.90 16.89
N GLY A 172 -8.95 5.87 16.93
CA GLY A 172 -8.08 6.08 18.08
C GLY A 172 -8.83 6.78 19.23
N ASP A 173 -8.38 6.52 20.45
CA ASP A 173 -8.79 7.24 21.65
C ASP A 173 -7.65 8.15 22.12
N GLY A 174 -7.68 9.41 21.69
CA GLY A 174 -6.68 10.41 22.06
C GLY A 174 -6.65 10.74 23.54
N ALA A 175 -7.80 10.67 24.23
CA ALA A 175 -7.86 10.90 25.67
C ALA A 175 -7.17 9.75 26.43
N ALA A 176 -7.41 8.50 26.01
CA ALA A 176 -6.73 7.34 26.58
C ALA A 176 -5.21 7.39 26.33
N PHE A 177 -4.76 7.83 25.14
CA PHE A 177 -3.35 8.03 24.87
C PHE A 177 -2.72 9.04 25.81
N ARG A 178 -3.33 10.22 25.96
CA ARG A 178 -2.85 11.26 26.87
C ARG A 178 -2.79 10.78 28.32
N ALA A 179 -3.83 10.10 28.78
CA ALA A 179 -3.87 9.56 30.14
C ALA A 179 -2.76 8.52 30.38
N ARG A 180 -2.54 7.63 29.43
CA ARG A 180 -1.49 6.57 29.49
C ARG A 180 -0.09 7.14 29.61
N HIS A 181 0.15 8.27 28.93
CA HIS A 181 1.47 8.90 28.87
C HIS A 181 1.61 10.13 29.77
N GLY A 182 0.62 10.44 30.62
CA GLY A 182 0.66 11.56 31.54
C GLY A 182 0.71 12.93 30.85
N ILE A 183 0.12 13.05 29.64
CA ILE A 183 0.12 14.28 28.85
C ILE A 183 -1.12 15.11 29.26
N ASP A 184 -0.87 16.34 29.73
CA ASP A 184 -1.95 17.27 30.08
C ASP A 184 -2.86 17.52 28.84
N PRO A 185 -4.20 17.57 29.03
CA PRO A 185 -5.14 17.82 27.93
C PRO A 185 -4.88 19.13 27.15
N ASN A 186 -4.25 20.12 27.76
CA ASN A 186 -3.98 21.41 27.15
C ASN A 186 -2.61 21.48 26.45
N VAL A 187 -1.74 20.48 26.64
CA VAL A 187 -0.42 20.43 25.99
C VAL A 187 -0.60 20.09 24.51
N GLN A 188 0.06 20.81 23.64
CA GLN A 188 0.10 20.51 22.21
C GLN A 188 0.97 19.27 21.96
N ILE A 189 0.42 18.30 21.20
CA ILE A 189 1.18 17.17 20.69
C ILE A 189 1.66 17.50 19.26
N VAL A 190 2.93 17.24 19.02
CA VAL A 190 3.53 17.32 17.67
C VAL A 190 3.84 15.91 17.19
N GLY A 191 3.12 15.46 16.17
CA GLY A 191 3.31 14.12 15.58
C GLY A 191 4.43 14.11 14.54
N LEU A 192 5.37 13.20 14.66
CA LEU A 192 6.45 12.97 13.71
C LEU A 192 6.23 11.70 12.91
N LEU A 193 6.34 11.81 11.58
CA LEU A 193 6.25 10.69 10.65
C LEU A 193 7.48 10.68 9.74
N PRO A 194 8.61 10.12 10.18
CA PRO A 194 9.88 10.20 9.45
C PRO A 194 9.92 9.32 8.19
N GLY A 195 8.90 8.48 8.01
CA GLY A 195 8.79 7.54 6.90
C GLY A 195 8.89 6.08 7.31
N SER A 196 8.69 5.19 6.35
CA SER A 196 8.68 3.74 6.54
C SER A 196 9.84 3.02 5.83
N ARG A 197 10.66 3.75 5.09
CA ARG A 197 11.77 3.17 4.28
C ARG A 197 13.11 3.77 4.69
N LYS A 198 14.17 2.95 4.64
CA LYS A 198 15.55 3.43 4.92
C LYS A 198 15.98 4.61 4.04
N SER A 199 15.47 4.70 2.81
CA SER A 199 15.73 5.85 1.92
C SER A 199 15.05 7.13 2.39
N GLU A 200 13.87 7.04 2.99
CA GLU A 200 13.15 8.17 3.60
C GLU A 200 13.87 8.62 4.86
N MET A 201 14.27 7.69 5.72
CA MET A 201 15.09 7.98 6.91
C MET A 201 16.34 8.79 6.57
N ARG A 202 17.07 8.42 5.52
CA ARG A 202 18.30 9.15 5.12
C ARG A 202 18.03 10.54 4.56
N LYS A 203 16.91 10.73 3.84
CA LYS A 203 16.64 11.97 3.07
C LYS A 203 15.72 12.95 3.79
N VAL A 204 14.75 12.43 4.53
CA VAL A 204 13.66 13.24 5.11
C VAL A 204 13.86 13.42 6.62
N ALA A 205 14.24 12.36 7.33
CA ALA A 205 14.26 12.39 8.78
C ALA A 205 15.21 13.46 9.38
N PRO A 206 16.42 13.73 8.85
CA PRO A 206 17.26 14.80 9.39
C PRO A 206 16.57 16.19 9.34
N THR A 207 16.03 16.55 8.18
CA THR A 207 15.31 17.83 8.03
C THR A 207 14.07 17.91 8.92
N LEU A 208 13.36 16.78 9.10
CA LEU A 208 12.19 16.72 9.97
C LEU A 208 12.59 16.92 11.43
N MET A 209 13.70 16.35 11.88
CA MET A 209 14.22 16.56 13.24
C MET A 209 14.65 18.01 13.49
N ASP A 210 15.33 18.64 12.52
CA ASP A 210 15.68 20.07 12.60
C ASP A 210 14.43 20.95 12.72
N ALA A 211 13.42 20.69 11.90
CA ALA A 211 12.14 21.42 11.97
C ALA A 211 11.44 21.19 13.31
N THR A 212 11.46 19.96 13.83
CA THR A 212 10.86 19.62 15.12
C THR A 212 11.58 20.35 16.27
N ARG A 213 12.92 20.41 16.22
CA ARG A 213 13.70 21.16 17.20
C ARG A 213 13.27 22.62 17.24
N ILE A 214 13.15 23.28 16.09
CA ILE A 214 12.71 24.68 15.98
C ILE A 214 11.31 24.87 16.59
N VAL A 215 10.38 23.95 16.30
CA VAL A 215 9.02 23.99 16.85
C VAL A 215 9.02 23.78 18.36
N TRP A 216 9.84 22.86 18.87
CA TRP A 216 9.94 22.58 20.30
C TRP A 216 10.62 23.74 21.06
N GLU A 217 11.66 24.37 20.50
CA GLU A 217 12.34 25.54 21.10
C GLU A 217 11.41 26.76 21.26
N GLN A 218 10.38 26.89 20.41
CA GLN A 218 9.39 27.95 20.54
C GLN A 218 8.46 27.77 21.77
N ASP A 219 8.23 26.51 22.15
CA ASP A 219 7.43 26.14 23.30
C ASP A 219 7.83 24.73 23.76
N THR A 220 8.66 24.69 24.79
CA THR A 220 9.22 23.44 25.34
C THR A 220 8.20 22.60 26.12
N SER A 221 6.98 23.11 26.34
CA SER A 221 5.88 22.31 26.90
C SER A 221 5.27 21.32 25.91
N ARG A 222 5.51 21.49 24.61
CA ARG A 222 5.01 20.58 23.57
C ARG A 222 5.53 19.17 23.73
N HIS A 223 4.61 18.21 23.59
CA HIS A 223 4.94 16.81 23.65
C HIS A 223 5.20 16.26 22.22
N ILE A 224 6.40 15.73 22.00
CA ILE A 224 6.79 15.22 20.66
C ILE A 224 6.56 13.71 20.62
N VAL A 225 5.72 13.26 19.67
CA VAL A 225 5.37 11.85 19.48
C VAL A 225 5.79 11.40 18.07
N CYS A 226 6.61 10.37 18.00
CA CYS A 226 7.03 9.79 16.72
C CYS A 226 6.36 8.44 16.49
N MET A 227 5.53 8.35 15.45
CA MET A 227 4.92 7.10 15.01
C MET A 227 5.92 6.31 14.15
N VAL A 228 6.36 5.16 14.66
CA VAL A 228 7.49 4.40 14.11
C VAL A 228 7.00 3.20 13.31
N SER A 229 7.46 3.08 12.07
CA SER A 229 7.23 1.88 11.27
C SER A 229 8.19 0.76 11.68
N PRO A 230 7.75 -0.52 11.76
CA PRO A 230 8.61 -1.64 12.18
C PRO A 230 9.92 -1.75 11.41
N SER A 231 9.90 -1.46 10.11
CA SER A 231 11.07 -1.58 9.21
C SER A 231 12.20 -0.58 9.46
N VAL A 232 11.95 0.49 10.26
CA VAL A 232 12.92 1.57 10.54
C VAL A 232 13.06 1.88 12.04
N THR A 233 12.60 0.98 12.90
CA THR A 233 12.55 1.20 14.35
C THR A 233 13.93 1.55 14.94
N GLU A 234 14.97 0.82 14.58
CA GLU A 234 16.33 1.07 15.09
C GLU A 234 16.91 2.38 14.56
N ASP A 235 16.67 2.70 13.28
CA ASP A 235 17.10 3.97 12.68
C ASP A 235 16.45 5.17 13.39
N VAL A 236 15.14 5.06 13.73
CA VAL A 236 14.42 6.11 14.45
C VAL A 236 14.88 6.23 15.90
N ARG A 237 15.13 5.11 16.59
CA ARG A 237 15.67 5.12 17.96
C ARG A 237 17.01 5.85 18.04
N ALA A 238 17.92 5.50 17.13
CA ALA A 238 19.22 6.16 17.07
C ALA A 238 19.08 7.66 16.81
N LEU A 239 18.23 8.04 15.87
CA LEU A 239 17.99 9.44 15.53
C LEU A 239 17.34 10.23 16.68
N ALA A 240 16.42 9.63 17.42
CA ALA A 240 15.76 10.25 18.56
C ALA A 240 16.71 10.42 19.76
N ALA A 241 17.63 9.47 19.97
CA ALA A 241 18.63 9.54 21.05
C ALA A 241 19.63 10.68 20.88
N ASP A 242 19.88 11.12 19.64
CA ASP A 242 20.79 12.24 19.33
C ASP A 242 20.11 13.63 19.51
N GLN A 243 18.81 13.67 19.86
CA GLN A 243 18.13 14.94 20.00
C GLN A 243 18.26 15.51 21.41
N ALA A 244 18.35 16.84 21.50
CA ALA A 244 18.38 17.57 22.77
C ALA A 244 16.97 17.74 23.41
N PHE A 245 15.91 17.24 22.77
CA PHE A 245 14.54 17.31 23.24
C PHE A 245 13.91 15.91 23.30
N PRO A 246 12.96 15.67 24.22
CA PRO A 246 12.37 14.34 24.40
C PRO A 246 11.45 13.98 23.22
N ILE A 247 11.59 12.77 22.70
CA ILE A 247 10.72 12.22 21.67
C ILE A 247 10.15 10.89 22.17
N GLN A 248 8.83 10.83 22.29
CA GLN A 248 8.14 9.59 22.60
C GLN A 248 7.97 8.75 21.33
N LEU A 249 8.43 7.51 21.33
CA LEU A 249 8.29 6.59 20.22
C LEU A 249 7.08 5.69 20.41
N VAL A 250 6.20 5.62 19.38
CA VAL A 250 5.04 4.74 19.34
C VAL A 250 5.22 3.73 18.23
N THR A 251 5.36 2.46 18.60
CA THR A 251 5.64 1.34 17.68
C THR A 251 4.42 0.48 17.38
N GLU A 252 3.53 0.32 18.36
CA GLU A 252 2.34 -0.53 18.27
C GLU A 252 1.23 0.11 17.43
N ASP A 253 0.68 -0.61 16.47
CA ASP A 253 -0.31 -0.07 15.53
C ASP A 253 -1.60 0.42 16.21
N ALA A 254 -2.06 -0.28 17.25
CA ALA A 254 -3.22 0.15 18.05
C ALA A 254 -2.95 1.49 18.76
N GLU A 255 -1.74 1.64 19.32
CA GLU A 255 -1.33 2.86 20.01
C GLU A 255 -1.10 4.04 19.04
N LYS A 256 -0.65 3.77 17.83
CA LYS A 256 -0.54 4.81 16.77
C LYS A 256 -1.88 5.44 16.48
N ALA A 257 -2.96 4.65 16.42
CA ALA A 257 -4.30 5.19 16.21
C ALA A 257 -4.71 6.15 17.34
N ASP A 258 -4.44 5.78 18.58
CA ASP A 258 -4.69 6.62 19.76
C ASP A 258 -3.85 7.91 19.71
N ALA A 259 -2.57 7.79 19.32
CA ALA A 259 -1.67 8.93 19.17
C ALA A 259 -2.11 9.92 18.07
N TYR A 260 -2.66 9.40 16.96
CA TYR A 260 -3.23 10.27 15.90
C TYR A 260 -4.49 11.01 16.34
N ALA A 261 -5.24 10.46 17.29
CA ALA A 261 -6.46 11.07 17.81
C ALA A 261 -6.19 12.05 18.96
N ALA A 262 -4.97 12.04 19.51
CA ALA A 262 -4.56 12.83 20.66
C ALA A 262 -4.17 14.27 20.30
#